data_24ab796abff4df166b591d24ac0e866a
#
_entry.id   24ab796abff4df166b591d24ac0e866a
#
_cell.length_a   1.000
_cell.length_b   1.000
_cell.length_c   1.000
_cell.angle_alpha   90.00
_cell.angle_beta   90.00
_cell.angle_gamma   90.00
#
_symmetry.space_group_name_H-M   'P 1'
#
loop_
_entity.id
_entity.type
_entity.pdbx_description
1 polymer ?
#
loop_
_entity_poly.entity_id
_entity_poly.type
_entity_poly.pdbx_seq_one_letter_code
_entity_poly.pdbx_strand_id
1 'polypeptide(L)'
;MLGESYGGGSSIDDKGKLEIVWGKNMCLICERIEMINNNENQYFVKELETGYVVLGDNQHFKGYTIFLCKQHKTELFELEKNFKLKFLEEMSLVGEAVYKSFNADKINYELLGNGDSHLHWHLFPRIEGDIENYGNKGKGPVWWYPMELMYSDSNRPSDTELMALKEKLIAELNKIFNN
;
A
#
# COMPACT_ATOMS: atom_id res chain seq x y z
N MET A 1 21.99 -6.66 -0.92
CA MET A 1 22.12 -6.53 -2.38
C MET A 1 20.85 -7.14 -2.96
N LEU A 2 19.86 -6.31 -3.23
CA LEU A 2 18.61 -6.72 -3.89
C LEU A 2 18.90 -6.77 -5.38
N GLY A 3 18.87 -7.96 -5.96
CA GLY A 3 19.01 -8.15 -7.38
C GLY A 3 17.72 -7.75 -8.09
N GLU A 4 17.66 -6.53 -8.57
CA GLU A 4 16.65 -6.13 -9.55
C GLU A 4 16.96 -6.81 -10.87
N SER A 5 16.13 -7.75 -11.28
CA SER A 5 16.15 -8.26 -12.65
C SER A 5 15.46 -7.23 -13.55
N TYR A 6 16.22 -6.29 -14.08
CA TYR A 6 15.75 -5.40 -15.13
C TYR A 6 15.56 -6.19 -16.43
N GLY A 7 14.33 -6.53 -16.74
CA GLY A 7 13.94 -7.06 -18.02
C GLY A 7 13.92 -5.97 -19.10
N GLY A 8 15.09 -5.59 -19.62
CA GLY A 8 15.21 -4.72 -20.79
C GLY A 8 15.09 -5.55 -22.07
N GLY A 9 14.04 -5.33 -22.88
CA GLY A 9 13.97 -5.85 -24.23
C GLY A 9 14.80 -4.97 -25.18
N SER A 10 15.64 -5.55 -26.02
CA SER A 10 16.34 -4.83 -27.10
C SER A 10 15.57 -4.99 -28.41
N SER A 11 15.28 -3.89 -29.10
CA SER A 11 14.80 -3.87 -30.48
C SER A 11 15.82 -3.21 -31.37
N ILE A 12 15.91 -3.67 -32.63
CA ILE A 12 16.79 -3.08 -33.66
C ILE A 12 15.88 -2.25 -34.56
N ASP A 13 16.20 -0.96 -34.75
CA ASP A 13 15.50 -0.10 -35.69
C ASP A 13 15.81 -0.45 -37.16
N ASP A 14 15.04 0.12 -38.09
CA ASP A 14 15.19 -0.11 -39.54
C ASP A 14 16.57 0.33 -40.11
N LYS A 15 17.43 0.90 -39.29
CA LYS A 15 18.81 1.33 -39.65
C LYS A 15 19.87 0.50 -38.94
N GLY A 16 19.50 -0.59 -38.26
CA GLY A 16 20.41 -1.49 -37.57
C GLY A 16 20.98 -0.96 -36.27
N LYS A 17 20.38 0.10 -35.71
CA LYS A 17 20.79 0.68 -34.42
C LYS A 17 20.07 -0.03 -33.28
N LEU A 18 20.83 -0.52 -32.32
CA LEU A 18 20.29 -1.12 -31.08
C LEU A 18 19.67 0.00 -30.26
N GLU A 19 18.36 0.07 -30.22
CA GLU A 19 17.65 0.87 -29.20
C GLU A 19 17.33 -0.04 -28.03
N ILE A 20 17.93 0.27 -26.88
CA ILE A 20 17.52 -0.30 -25.63
C ILE A 20 16.21 0.42 -25.27
N VAL A 21 15.10 -0.21 -25.63
CA VAL A 21 13.79 0.23 -25.15
C VAL A 21 13.76 -0.14 -23.66
N TRP A 22 14.12 0.83 -22.84
CA TRP A 22 13.76 0.76 -21.43
C TRP A 22 12.24 0.66 -21.42
N GLY A 23 11.71 -0.52 -21.07
CA GLY A 23 10.28 -0.68 -20.87
C GLY A 23 9.81 0.51 -20.03
N LYS A 24 8.71 1.18 -20.44
CA LYS A 24 8.04 2.16 -19.58
C LYS A 24 8.01 1.51 -18.23
N ASN A 25 8.65 2.13 -17.21
CA ASN A 25 8.53 1.67 -15.83
C ASN A 25 7.04 1.59 -15.55
N MET A 26 6.50 0.37 -15.60
CA MET A 26 5.09 0.18 -15.30
C MET A 26 4.94 0.59 -13.85
N CYS A 27 3.98 1.46 -13.57
CA CYS A 27 3.68 1.90 -12.22
C CYS A 27 3.30 0.66 -11.39
N LEU A 28 4.05 0.36 -10.34
CA LEU A 28 3.80 -0.79 -9.46
C LEU A 28 2.37 -0.82 -8.92
N ILE A 29 1.80 0.34 -8.62
CA ILE A 29 0.42 0.45 -8.14
C ILE A 29 -0.58 0.05 -9.25
N CYS A 30 -0.33 0.46 -10.51
CA CYS A 30 -1.16 0.02 -11.65
C CYS A 30 -1.08 -1.51 -11.84
N GLU A 31 0.11 -2.11 -11.73
CA GLU A 31 0.27 -3.57 -11.79
C GLU A 31 -0.53 -4.26 -10.69
N ARG A 32 -0.45 -3.76 -9.45
CA ARG A 32 -1.21 -4.30 -8.33
C ARG A 32 -2.71 -4.20 -8.53
N ILE A 33 -3.19 -3.11 -9.13
CA ILE A 33 -4.60 -2.93 -9.49
C ILE A 33 -5.00 -3.92 -10.59
N GLU A 34 -4.14 -4.14 -11.60
CA GLU A 34 -4.38 -5.15 -12.63
C GLU A 34 -4.46 -6.56 -12.04
N MET A 35 -3.55 -6.91 -11.13
CA MET A 35 -3.62 -8.18 -10.38
C MET A 35 -4.92 -8.32 -9.58
N ILE A 36 -5.45 -7.23 -9.00
CA ILE A 36 -6.76 -7.24 -8.32
C ILE A 36 -7.86 -7.57 -9.30
N ASN A 37 -7.89 -6.90 -10.45
CA ASN A 37 -8.90 -7.10 -11.49
C ASN A 37 -8.88 -8.53 -12.06
N ASN A 38 -7.72 -9.18 -12.05
CA ASN A 38 -7.51 -10.56 -12.49
C ASN A 38 -7.72 -11.59 -11.35
N ASN A 39 -8.05 -11.18 -10.13
CA ASN A 39 -8.13 -12.02 -8.93
C ASN A 39 -6.80 -12.72 -8.56
N GLU A 40 -5.68 -12.09 -8.84
CA GLU A 40 -4.32 -12.61 -8.59
C GLU A 40 -3.63 -11.96 -7.39
N ASN A 41 -4.17 -10.85 -6.86
CA ASN A 41 -3.59 -10.15 -5.73
C ASN A 41 -4.04 -10.76 -4.39
N GLN A 42 -3.17 -11.56 -3.77
CA GLN A 42 -3.46 -12.23 -2.50
C GLN A 42 -3.71 -11.25 -1.33
N TYR A 43 -3.15 -10.03 -1.38
CA TYR A 43 -3.29 -9.01 -0.34
C TYR A 43 -4.56 -8.17 -0.48
N PHE A 44 -5.32 -8.35 -1.55
CA PHE A 44 -6.57 -7.63 -1.78
C PHE A 44 -7.59 -7.92 -0.68
N VAL A 45 -8.21 -6.85 -0.16
CA VAL A 45 -9.21 -6.90 0.91
C VAL A 45 -10.58 -6.48 0.42
N LYS A 46 -10.69 -5.27 -0.13
CA LYS A 46 -11.98 -4.70 -0.54
C LYS A 46 -11.80 -3.62 -1.60
N GLU A 47 -12.71 -3.60 -2.56
CA GLU A 47 -12.88 -2.48 -3.47
C GLU A 47 -13.86 -1.46 -2.88
N LEU A 48 -13.51 -0.18 -3.00
CA LEU A 48 -14.35 0.97 -2.66
C LEU A 48 -14.63 1.81 -3.92
N GLU A 49 -15.35 2.89 -3.79
CA GLU A 49 -15.71 3.74 -4.93
C GLU A 49 -14.47 4.34 -5.60
N THR A 50 -13.54 4.88 -4.82
CA THR A 50 -12.39 5.61 -5.34
C THR A 50 -11.07 4.85 -5.28
N GLY A 51 -11.02 3.71 -4.61
CA GLY A 51 -9.78 2.96 -4.42
C GLY A 51 -9.94 1.51 -4.01
N TYR A 52 -8.80 0.86 -3.84
CA TYR A 52 -8.69 -0.52 -3.41
C TYR A 52 -7.96 -0.61 -2.06
N VAL A 53 -8.52 -1.34 -1.13
CA VAL A 53 -7.90 -1.65 0.16
C VAL A 53 -7.10 -2.93 -0.01
N VAL A 54 -5.80 -2.87 0.29
CA VAL A 54 -4.90 -4.04 0.31
C VAL A 54 -4.10 -4.06 1.60
N LEU A 55 -3.75 -5.22 2.11
CA LEU A 55 -2.74 -5.33 3.16
C LEU A 55 -1.35 -5.09 2.57
N GLY A 56 -0.46 -4.46 3.32
CA GLY A 56 0.95 -4.35 2.96
C GLY A 56 1.62 -5.72 2.94
N ASP A 57 2.57 -5.93 2.02
CA ASP A 57 3.26 -7.22 1.84
C ASP A 57 4.02 -7.65 3.10
N ASN A 58 4.58 -6.68 3.82
CA ASN A 58 5.33 -6.88 5.06
C ASN A 58 4.52 -6.36 6.24
N GLN A 59 4.31 -7.19 7.23
CA GLN A 59 3.43 -6.94 8.36
C GLN A 59 4.21 -6.71 9.66
N HIS A 60 5.36 -6.01 9.59
CA HIS A 60 6.09 -5.58 10.78
C HIS A 60 5.17 -4.80 11.73
N PHE A 61 4.45 -3.82 11.19
CA PHE A 61 3.31 -3.19 11.86
C PHE A 61 2.07 -4.00 11.52
N LYS A 62 1.62 -4.83 12.44
CA LYS A 62 0.56 -5.80 12.19
C LYS A 62 -0.77 -5.13 11.86
N GLY A 63 -1.26 -5.35 10.64
CA GLY A 63 -2.42 -4.65 10.08
C GLY A 63 -2.04 -3.48 9.17
N TYR A 64 -0.78 -3.28 8.87
CA TYR A 64 -0.36 -2.29 7.86
C TYR A 64 -1.16 -2.48 6.58
N THR A 65 -1.85 -1.45 6.18
CA THR A 65 -2.80 -1.42 5.08
C THR A 65 -2.45 -0.30 4.10
N ILE A 66 -2.70 -0.53 2.82
CA ILE A 66 -2.52 0.48 1.78
C ILE A 66 -3.86 0.71 1.10
N PHE A 67 -4.20 1.97 0.85
CA PHE A 67 -5.38 2.37 0.10
C PHE A 67 -4.94 2.97 -1.24
N LEU A 68 -5.10 2.19 -2.31
CA LEU A 68 -4.66 2.50 -3.67
C LEU A 68 -5.72 3.31 -4.39
N CYS A 69 -5.39 4.47 -4.96
CA CYS A 69 -6.30 5.25 -5.79
C CYS A 69 -6.61 4.52 -7.11
N LYS A 70 -7.87 4.51 -7.55
CA LYS A 70 -8.26 3.96 -8.85
C LYS A 70 -7.72 4.75 -10.04
N GLN A 71 -7.48 6.04 -9.85
CA GLN A 71 -6.96 6.92 -10.90
C GLN A 71 -5.44 7.03 -10.80
N HIS A 72 -4.74 6.78 -11.90
CA HIS A 72 -3.30 7.05 -11.96
C HIS A 72 -3.06 8.56 -11.97
N LYS A 73 -2.91 9.14 -10.80
CA LYS A 73 -2.53 10.52 -10.55
C LYS A 73 -1.37 10.54 -9.58
N THR A 74 -0.52 11.56 -9.67
CA THR A 74 0.64 11.70 -8.81
C THR A 74 0.36 12.59 -7.61
N GLU A 75 -0.57 13.53 -7.76
CA GLU A 75 -0.86 14.52 -6.74
C GLU A 75 -2.38 14.64 -6.46
N LEU A 76 -2.72 14.89 -5.20
CA LEU A 76 -4.11 15.05 -4.78
C LEU A 76 -4.85 16.19 -5.52
N PHE A 77 -4.13 17.27 -5.88
CA PHE A 77 -4.74 18.40 -6.57
C PHE A 77 -5.09 18.08 -8.04
N GLU A 78 -4.57 17.01 -8.62
CA GLU A 78 -4.90 16.55 -9.97
C GLU A 78 -6.24 15.79 -10.05
N LEU A 79 -6.74 15.32 -8.90
CA LEU A 79 -8.03 14.67 -8.82
C LEU A 79 -9.18 15.70 -8.97
N GLU A 80 -10.23 15.29 -9.70
CA GLU A 80 -11.48 16.07 -9.74
C GLU A 80 -12.03 16.24 -8.31
N LYS A 81 -12.67 17.37 -8.05
CA LYS A 81 -13.06 17.78 -6.69
C LYS A 81 -13.88 16.73 -5.95
N ASN A 82 -14.93 16.22 -6.57
CA ASN A 82 -15.84 15.28 -5.89
C ASN A 82 -15.16 13.93 -5.65
N PHE A 83 -14.40 13.43 -6.63
CA PHE A 83 -13.60 12.21 -6.48
C PHE A 83 -12.56 12.38 -5.37
N LYS A 84 -11.86 13.50 -5.33
CA LYS A 84 -10.88 13.81 -4.28
C LYS A 84 -11.49 13.81 -2.89
N LEU A 85 -12.64 14.48 -2.71
CA LEU A 85 -13.32 14.51 -1.42
C LEU A 85 -13.75 13.12 -0.99
N LYS A 86 -14.26 12.30 -1.93
CA LYS A 86 -14.63 10.92 -1.65
C LYS A 86 -13.41 10.05 -1.33
N PHE A 87 -12.30 10.23 -2.06
CA PHE A 87 -11.05 9.50 -1.80
C PHE A 87 -10.48 9.79 -0.40
N LEU A 88 -10.54 11.05 0.04
CA LEU A 88 -10.12 11.45 1.38
C LEU A 88 -11.07 10.92 2.48
N GLU A 89 -12.38 10.95 2.22
CA GLU A 89 -13.37 10.35 3.11
C GLU A 89 -13.14 8.85 3.28
N GLU A 90 -13.04 8.12 2.16
CA GLU A 90 -12.80 6.68 2.17
C GLU A 90 -11.48 6.32 2.86
N MET A 91 -10.40 7.07 2.61
CA MET A 91 -9.14 6.90 3.31
C MET A 91 -9.31 7.00 4.83
N SER A 92 -10.07 8.00 5.31
CA SER A 92 -10.34 8.17 6.74
C SER A 92 -11.14 7.01 7.32
N LEU A 93 -12.16 6.54 6.61
CA LEU A 93 -12.98 5.39 7.01
C LEU A 93 -12.18 4.07 7.00
N VAL A 94 -11.31 3.88 6.01
CA VAL A 94 -10.38 2.74 6.00
C VAL A 94 -9.44 2.80 7.20
N GLY A 95 -8.93 3.99 7.52
CA GLY A 95 -8.09 4.20 8.72
C GLY A 95 -8.84 3.84 10.02
N GLU A 96 -10.12 4.19 10.13
CA GLU A 96 -10.99 3.79 11.26
C GLU A 96 -11.14 2.26 11.34
N ALA A 97 -11.35 1.60 10.18
CA ALA A 97 -11.44 0.15 10.12
C ALA A 97 -10.14 -0.52 10.57
N VAL A 98 -9.00 -0.04 10.10
CA VAL A 98 -7.67 -0.52 10.51
C VAL A 98 -7.46 -0.33 12.01
N TYR A 99 -7.77 0.85 12.54
CA TYR A 99 -7.68 1.16 13.97
C TYR A 99 -8.44 0.14 14.81
N LYS A 100 -9.71 -0.12 14.47
CA LYS A 100 -10.59 -1.05 15.20
C LYS A 100 -10.18 -2.52 15.01
N SER A 101 -9.80 -2.91 13.79
CA SER A 101 -9.44 -4.31 13.48
C SER A 101 -8.20 -4.79 14.23
N PHE A 102 -7.24 -3.89 14.45
CA PHE A 102 -5.94 -4.24 15.01
C PHE A 102 -5.68 -3.64 16.39
N ASN A 103 -6.72 -3.08 17.05
CA ASN A 103 -6.64 -2.47 18.37
C ASN A 103 -5.49 -1.46 18.49
N ALA A 104 -5.36 -0.61 17.48
CA ALA A 104 -4.29 0.37 17.44
C ALA A 104 -4.53 1.52 18.45
N ASP A 105 -3.45 2.06 19.03
CA ASP A 105 -3.51 3.28 19.84
C ASP A 105 -3.53 4.52 18.95
N LYS A 106 -2.95 4.41 17.74
CA LYS A 106 -2.84 5.50 16.77
C LYS A 106 -2.73 4.95 15.35
N ILE A 107 -3.25 5.67 14.35
CA ILE A 107 -2.93 5.45 12.93
C ILE A 107 -1.94 6.52 12.46
N ASN A 108 -0.85 6.10 11.83
CA ASN A 108 -0.05 6.99 11.01
C ASN A 108 -0.57 6.90 9.57
N TYR A 109 -0.91 8.05 9.01
CA TYR A 109 -1.34 8.21 7.62
C TYR A 109 -0.19 8.83 6.85
N GLU A 110 0.27 8.17 5.81
CA GLU A 110 1.38 8.66 4.99
C GLU A 110 1.01 8.64 3.51
N LEU A 111 1.22 9.76 2.83
CA LEU A 111 1.06 9.93 1.39
C LEU A 111 2.40 10.40 0.85
N LEU A 112 3.29 9.48 0.50
CA LEU A 112 4.67 9.78 0.15
C LEU A 112 4.85 9.93 -1.37
N GLY A 113 4.75 8.84 -2.14
CA GLY A 113 4.81 8.88 -3.61
C GLY A 113 6.21 9.09 -4.23
N ASN A 114 7.29 9.14 -3.44
CA ASN A 114 8.63 9.36 -3.96
C ASN A 114 9.18 8.13 -4.72
N GLY A 115 8.79 6.93 -4.32
CA GLY A 115 9.14 5.68 -5.02
C GLY A 115 8.14 5.40 -6.14
N ASP A 116 6.89 5.21 -5.75
CA ASP A 116 5.76 5.02 -6.67
C ASP A 116 4.89 6.28 -6.64
N SER A 117 4.93 7.05 -7.71
CA SER A 117 4.25 8.35 -7.77
C SER A 117 2.72 8.28 -7.85
N HIS A 118 2.13 7.11 -8.14
CA HIS A 118 0.69 6.91 -8.14
C HIS A 118 0.11 7.10 -6.74
N LEU A 119 -0.95 7.88 -6.61
CA LEU A 119 -1.58 8.19 -5.31
C LEU A 119 -1.98 6.92 -4.56
N HIS A 120 -1.44 6.76 -3.36
CA HIS A 120 -1.80 5.71 -2.42
C HIS A 120 -1.50 6.15 -1.00
N TRP A 121 -2.34 5.74 -0.07
CA TRP A 121 -2.15 5.99 1.35
C TRP A 121 -1.56 4.78 2.04
N HIS A 122 -0.53 5.00 2.85
CA HIS A 122 -0.04 4.02 3.81
C HIS A 122 -0.73 4.28 5.15
N LEU A 123 -1.34 3.25 5.71
CA LEU A 123 -2.08 3.28 6.98
C LEU A 123 -1.41 2.33 7.96
N PHE A 124 -0.61 2.87 8.87
CA PHE A 124 0.12 2.07 9.84
C PHE A 124 -0.59 2.10 11.19
N PRO A 125 -1.15 0.97 11.66
CA PRO A 125 -1.63 0.85 13.02
C PRO A 125 -0.44 0.81 13.97
N ARG A 126 -0.41 1.75 14.92
CA ARG A 126 0.65 1.91 15.90
C ARG A 126 0.14 1.49 17.27
N ILE A 127 0.94 0.73 17.99
CA ILE A 127 0.67 0.25 19.35
C ILE A 127 1.82 0.71 20.24
N GLU A 128 1.55 1.03 21.48
CA GLU A 128 2.60 1.45 22.42
C GLU A 128 3.70 0.38 22.53
N GLY A 129 4.95 0.78 22.26
CA GLY A 129 6.11 -0.11 22.30
C GLY A 129 6.35 -0.91 21.02
N ASP A 130 5.61 -0.68 19.94
CA ASP A 130 5.78 -1.39 18.65
C ASP A 130 7.15 -1.15 17.99
N ILE A 131 7.83 -0.06 18.33
CA ILE A 131 9.20 0.27 17.92
C ILE A 131 10.08 0.38 19.16
N GLU A 132 10.57 -0.75 19.63
CA GLU A 132 11.41 -0.82 20.83
C GLU A 132 12.72 -0.03 20.61
N ASN A 133 13.08 0.79 21.60
CA ASN A 133 14.32 1.59 21.63
C ASN A 133 14.52 2.57 20.45
N TYR A 134 13.46 2.91 19.71
CA TYR A 134 13.54 3.76 18.55
C TYR A 134 12.73 5.06 18.69
N GLY A 135 13.38 6.20 18.43
CA GLY A 135 12.76 7.51 18.57
C GLY A 135 12.33 7.80 20.01
N ASN A 136 11.39 8.70 20.20
CA ASN A 136 10.89 9.15 21.50
C ASN A 136 10.20 8.01 22.27
N LYS A 137 10.98 7.11 22.87
CA LYS A 137 10.52 5.92 23.61
C LYS A 137 9.58 5.02 22.78
N GLY A 138 9.93 4.77 21.54
CA GLY A 138 9.12 3.99 20.61
C GLY A 138 7.92 4.76 20.01
N LYS A 139 7.86 6.08 20.18
CA LYS A 139 6.76 6.93 19.66
C LYS A 139 7.13 7.70 18.39
N GLY A 140 8.27 7.38 17.77
CA GLY A 140 8.70 8.01 16.52
C GLY A 140 7.83 7.63 15.33
N PRO A 141 7.81 8.45 14.27
CA PRO A 141 7.12 8.10 13.03
C PRO A 141 7.71 6.86 12.37
N VAL A 142 6.89 6.14 11.61
CA VAL A 142 7.25 4.88 10.95
C VAL A 142 8.50 5.02 10.08
N TRP A 143 8.59 6.07 9.28
CA TRP A 143 9.69 6.32 8.35
C TRP A 143 11.06 6.57 9.03
N TRP A 144 11.11 6.74 10.35
CA TRP A 144 12.37 6.74 11.11
C TRP A 144 12.88 5.33 11.43
N TYR A 145 12.01 4.33 11.30
CA TYR A 145 12.41 2.95 11.54
C TYR A 145 13.21 2.41 10.34
N PRO A 146 14.28 1.61 10.57
CA PRO A 146 15.11 1.10 9.49
C PRO A 146 14.31 0.32 8.45
N MET A 147 14.39 0.73 7.19
CA MET A 147 13.65 0.14 6.07
C MET A 147 13.97 -1.35 5.89
N GLU A 148 15.23 -1.74 6.08
CA GLU A 148 15.70 -3.12 5.98
C GLU A 148 15.09 -4.03 7.05
N LEU A 149 14.71 -3.48 8.20
CA LEU A 149 14.01 -4.22 9.24
C LEU A 149 12.50 -4.26 8.97
N MET A 150 11.91 -3.14 8.59
CA MET A 150 10.49 -3.02 8.33
C MET A 150 10.04 -3.89 7.15
N TYR A 151 10.82 -3.89 6.07
CA TYR A 151 10.53 -4.64 4.84
C TYR A 151 11.31 -5.95 4.72
N SER A 152 11.83 -6.49 5.83
CA SER A 152 12.44 -7.82 5.84
C SER A 152 11.44 -8.89 5.39
N ASP A 153 11.91 -9.88 4.62
CA ASP A 153 11.09 -11.01 4.20
C ASP A 153 10.53 -11.82 5.38
N SER A 154 11.19 -11.77 6.54
CA SER A 154 10.66 -12.38 7.77
C SER A 154 9.35 -11.75 8.27
N ASN A 155 9.01 -10.57 7.80
CA ASN A 155 7.76 -9.88 8.12
C ASN A 155 6.63 -10.18 7.13
N ARG A 156 6.87 -11.01 6.12
CA ARG A 156 5.79 -11.49 5.24
C ARG A 156 4.91 -12.46 6.01
N PRO A 157 3.59 -12.24 6.04
CA PRO A 157 2.70 -13.16 6.72
C PRO A 157 2.62 -14.50 5.96
N SER A 158 2.47 -15.59 6.69
CA SER A 158 2.03 -16.84 6.10
C SER A 158 0.60 -16.71 5.55
N ASP A 159 0.19 -17.63 4.66
CA ASP A 159 -1.17 -17.61 4.09
C ASP A 159 -2.25 -17.61 5.17
N THR A 160 -2.07 -18.38 6.23
CA THR A 160 -3.02 -18.43 7.35
C THR A 160 -3.09 -17.10 8.10
N GLU A 161 -1.95 -16.45 8.36
CA GLU A 161 -1.92 -15.15 9.01
C GLU A 161 -2.52 -14.06 8.11
N LEU A 162 -2.21 -14.09 6.81
CA LEU A 162 -2.77 -13.16 5.84
C LEU A 162 -4.30 -13.27 5.79
N MET A 163 -4.84 -14.49 5.75
CA MET A 163 -6.28 -14.71 5.79
C MET A 163 -6.90 -14.15 7.06
N ALA A 164 -6.32 -14.42 8.23
CA ALA A 164 -6.84 -13.92 9.50
C ALA A 164 -6.82 -12.38 9.59
N LEU A 165 -5.77 -11.72 9.06
CA LEU A 165 -5.70 -10.26 8.98
C LEU A 165 -6.78 -9.71 8.05
N LYS A 166 -6.97 -10.32 6.87
CA LYS A 166 -8.00 -9.93 5.91
C LYS A 166 -9.40 -10.05 6.50
N GLU A 167 -9.73 -11.16 7.13
CA GLU A 167 -11.06 -11.39 7.74
C GLU A 167 -11.39 -10.32 8.79
N LYS A 168 -10.45 -9.99 9.66
CA LYS A 168 -10.63 -8.92 10.66
C LYS A 168 -10.93 -7.58 10.00
N LEU A 169 -10.14 -7.21 9.00
CA LEU A 169 -10.28 -5.93 8.31
C LEU A 169 -11.58 -5.87 7.50
N ILE A 170 -11.93 -6.93 6.78
CA ILE A 170 -13.20 -7.04 6.03
C ILE A 170 -14.40 -6.87 6.96
N ALA A 171 -14.38 -7.49 8.14
CA ALA A 171 -15.47 -7.39 9.10
C ALA A 171 -15.72 -5.94 9.55
N GLU A 172 -14.66 -5.19 9.87
CA GLU A 172 -14.80 -3.78 10.27
C GLU A 172 -15.17 -2.87 9.09
N LEU A 173 -14.58 -3.08 7.91
CA LEU A 173 -14.94 -2.34 6.70
C LEU A 173 -16.43 -2.52 6.36
N ASN A 174 -16.94 -3.73 6.48
CA ASN A 174 -18.36 -3.99 6.21
C ASN A 174 -19.29 -3.29 7.22
N LYS A 175 -18.90 -3.18 8.49
CA LYS A 175 -19.69 -2.41 9.48
C LYS A 175 -19.71 -0.91 9.15
N ILE A 176 -18.58 -0.37 8.66
CA ILE A 176 -18.45 1.07 8.40
C ILE A 176 -19.13 1.47 7.08
N PHE A 177 -18.98 0.66 6.04
CA PHE A 177 -19.46 1.02 4.69
C PHE A 177 -20.87 0.50 4.37
N ASN A 178 -21.47 -0.38 5.18
CA ASN A 178 -22.83 -0.88 4.97
C ASN A 178 -23.86 -0.27 5.91
N ASN A 179 -23.44 0.67 6.77
CA ASN A 179 -24.33 1.53 7.59
C ASN A 179 -24.60 2.83 6.81
#